data_561cd51f0ac2daa3e797ed209cf5c75f
#
_entry.id   561cd51f0ac2daa3e797ed209cf5c75f
#
_cell.length_a   1.000
_cell.length_b   1.000
_cell.length_c   1.000
_cell.angle_alpha   90.00
_cell.angle_beta   90.00
_cell.angle_gamma   90.00
#
_symmetry.space_group_name_H-M   'P 1'
#
loop_
_entity.id
_entity.type
_entity.pdbx_description
1 polymer ?
#
loop_
_entity_poly.entity_id
_entity_poly.type
_entity_poly.pdbx_seq_one_letter_code
_entity_poly.pdbx_strand_id
1 'polypeptide(L)'
;WSDRSLTIFPYVARLTDGCYRYRGELYHMPIHGFAPTAEFSVAEQTDAAITFVLESCPAFYEQYPFLFRYSIRYRLENATLHVEITVENKDEKTMHFGLGGHPGINVPLEEGLRFEDYVIEVPPCQPRRMEFTPACFITGRELPFPMECNQLPLSHHMFDEDAIVLKGIPGEVTLKSSKGHRGVTLMAPDFPIFGFWHMPKTDAPYI
;
A
#
# COMPACT_ATOMS: atom_id res chain seq x y z
N TRP A 1 12.99 6.47 5.80
CA TRP A 1 11.56 6.77 5.88
C TRP A 1 11.11 6.79 7.33
N SER A 2 10.44 7.86 7.74
CA SER A 2 10.00 8.06 9.12
C SER A 2 8.73 7.30 9.46
N ASP A 3 7.92 6.99 8.46
CA ASP A 3 6.65 6.30 8.63
C ASP A 3 6.82 4.78 8.70
N ARG A 4 5.79 4.07 9.12
CA ARG A 4 5.80 2.60 9.26
C ARG A 4 4.47 2.01 8.87
N SER A 5 4.50 1.11 7.88
CA SER A 5 3.35 0.25 7.49
C SER A 5 2.01 0.97 7.49
N LEU A 6 1.95 2.13 6.83
CA LEU A 6 0.76 2.98 6.80
C LEU A 6 -0.46 2.22 6.30
N THR A 7 -1.61 2.48 6.90
CA THR A 7 -2.89 2.16 6.30
C THR A 7 -3.38 3.33 5.47
N ILE A 8 -3.91 3.05 4.30
CA ILE A 8 -4.32 4.07 3.32
C ILE A 8 -5.84 4.10 3.23
N PHE A 9 -6.44 5.23 3.61
CA PHE A 9 -7.88 5.48 3.51
C PHE A 9 -8.17 6.98 3.72
N PRO A 10 -9.13 7.60 3.04
CA PRO A 10 -10.04 7.04 2.01
C PRO A 10 -9.56 7.25 0.57
N TYR A 11 -8.32 7.58 0.35
CA TYR A 11 -7.74 7.77 -0.98
C TYR A 11 -6.34 7.17 -1.08
N VAL A 12 -5.99 6.62 -2.25
CA VAL A 12 -4.66 6.07 -2.52
C VAL A 12 -3.87 7.05 -3.38
N ALA A 13 -2.63 7.35 -2.99
CA ALA A 13 -1.75 8.32 -3.62
C ALA A 13 -2.24 9.78 -3.48
N ARG A 14 -1.99 10.62 -4.48
CA ARG A 14 -2.24 12.06 -4.41
C ARG A 14 -3.30 12.52 -5.39
N LEU A 15 -4.08 13.52 -4.99
CA LEU A 15 -4.99 14.23 -5.87
C LEU A 15 -4.31 15.43 -6.53
N THR A 16 -4.74 15.81 -7.72
CA THR A 16 -4.33 17.07 -8.34
C THR A 16 -4.72 18.23 -7.43
N ASP A 17 -3.77 19.11 -7.15
CA ASP A 17 -3.92 20.24 -6.21
C ASP A 17 -4.37 19.84 -4.79
N GLY A 18 -4.22 18.55 -4.42
CA GLY A 18 -4.63 18.03 -3.11
C GLY A 18 -6.13 18.13 -2.85
N CYS A 19 -6.96 18.18 -3.88
CA CYS A 19 -8.40 18.39 -3.70
C CYS A 19 -9.26 17.58 -4.69
N TYR A 20 -10.54 17.42 -4.36
CA TYR A 20 -11.55 16.80 -5.20
C TYR A 20 -12.91 17.50 -5.04
N ARG A 21 -13.79 17.28 -6.00
CA ARG A 21 -15.18 17.78 -5.93
C ARG A 21 -16.16 16.66 -5.71
N TYR A 22 -17.07 16.89 -4.78
CA TYR A 22 -18.22 16.01 -4.54
C TYR A 22 -19.49 16.83 -4.41
N ARG A 23 -20.48 16.57 -5.25
CA ARG A 23 -21.76 17.30 -5.32
C ARG A 23 -21.62 18.82 -5.43
N GLY A 24 -20.58 19.28 -6.15
CA GLY A 24 -20.30 20.69 -6.37
C GLY A 24 -19.35 21.35 -5.38
N GLU A 25 -19.25 20.80 -4.17
CA GLU A 25 -18.37 21.30 -3.10
C GLU A 25 -16.92 20.82 -3.30
N LEU A 26 -15.98 21.64 -2.85
CA LEU A 26 -14.53 21.35 -2.91
C LEU A 26 -14.05 20.81 -1.57
N TYR A 27 -13.34 19.69 -1.61
CA TYR A 27 -12.74 19.04 -0.44
C TYR A 27 -11.24 18.88 -0.63
N HIS A 28 -10.48 19.01 0.44
CA HIS A 28 -9.04 18.78 0.47
C HIS A 28 -8.73 17.43 1.08
N MET A 29 -7.78 16.70 0.47
CA MET A 29 -7.38 15.39 0.92
C MET A 29 -5.85 15.28 0.85
N PRO A 30 -5.17 14.93 1.95
CA PRO A 30 -3.74 14.69 1.92
C PRO A 30 -3.40 13.43 1.11
N ILE A 31 -2.13 13.29 0.75
CA ILE A 31 -1.64 12.06 0.12
C ILE A 31 -1.97 10.86 1.01
N HIS A 32 -2.50 9.79 0.42
CA HIS A 32 -2.95 8.58 1.11
C HIS A 32 -4.14 8.76 2.07
N GLY A 33 -4.82 9.91 2.02
CA GLY A 33 -5.94 10.21 2.91
C GLY A 33 -5.49 10.59 4.33
N PHE A 34 -6.41 10.56 5.28
CA PHE A 34 -6.15 10.95 6.66
C PHE A 34 -5.84 9.76 7.59
N ALA A 35 -6.14 8.54 7.20
CA ALA A 35 -5.89 7.37 8.04
C ALA A 35 -4.42 7.18 8.46
N PRO A 36 -3.40 7.52 7.63
CA PRO A 36 -1.99 7.41 8.03
C PRO A 36 -1.61 8.20 9.28
N THR A 37 -2.31 9.30 9.56
CA THR A 37 -2.01 10.19 10.69
C THR A 37 -3.11 10.24 11.75
N ALA A 38 -4.19 9.47 11.55
CA ALA A 38 -5.30 9.42 12.48
C ALA A 38 -4.99 8.60 13.74
N GLU A 39 -5.57 8.99 14.86
CA GLU A 39 -5.58 8.16 16.06
C GLU A 39 -6.70 7.13 16.00
N PHE A 40 -6.32 5.86 16.15
CA PHE A 40 -7.26 4.75 16.20
C PHE A 40 -7.55 4.36 17.65
N SER A 41 -8.80 4.02 17.94
CA SER A 41 -9.15 3.36 19.19
C SER A 41 -8.94 1.85 19.08
N VAL A 42 -8.65 1.20 20.20
CA VAL A 42 -8.60 -0.27 20.30
C VAL A 42 -9.99 -0.79 20.63
N ALA A 43 -10.58 -1.58 19.74
CA ALA A 43 -11.89 -2.18 19.92
C ALA A 43 -11.81 -3.57 20.58
N GLU A 44 -10.75 -4.33 20.28
CA GLU A 44 -10.52 -5.67 20.80
C GLU A 44 -9.01 -5.94 20.86
N GLN A 45 -8.57 -6.63 21.91
CA GLN A 45 -7.20 -7.08 22.05
C GLN A 45 -7.14 -8.44 22.75
N THR A 46 -6.32 -9.34 22.21
CA THR A 46 -5.96 -10.63 22.78
C THR A 46 -4.45 -10.83 22.69
N ASP A 47 -3.93 -11.96 23.15
CA ASP A 47 -2.49 -12.25 23.05
C ASP A 47 -1.99 -12.36 21.60
N ALA A 48 -2.87 -12.70 20.65
CA ALA A 48 -2.50 -12.94 19.25
C ALA A 48 -3.27 -12.07 18.24
N ALA A 49 -4.17 -11.19 18.69
CA ALA A 49 -4.94 -10.34 17.80
C ALA A 49 -5.24 -8.98 18.43
N ILE A 50 -5.32 -7.96 17.56
CA ILE A 50 -5.76 -6.62 17.95
C ILE A 50 -6.62 -6.02 16.82
N THR A 51 -7.68 -5.31 17.19
CA THR A 51 -8.54 -4.59 16.28
C THR A 51 -8.52 -3.11 16.58
N PHE A 52 -8.08 -2.32 15.61
CA PHE A 52 -8.12 -0.87 15.64
C PHE A 52 -9.33 -0.35 14.88
N VAL A 53 -9.90 0.75 15.36
CA VAL A 53 -11.08 1.38 14.77
C VAL A 53 -10.89 2.87 14.64
N LEU A 54 -11.28 3.40 13.50
CA LEU A 54 -11.41 4.82 13.20
C LEU A 54 -12.85 5.10 12.77
N GLU A 55 -13.51 6.02 13.43
CA GLU A 55 -14.87 6.45 13.08
C GLU A 55 -14.85 7.87 12.52
N SER A 56 -15.82 8.14 11.66
CA SER A 56 -16.03 9.49 11.16
C SER A 56 -16.28 10.46 12.33
N CYS A 57 -15.68 11.62 12.23
CA CYS A 57 -15.87 12.72 13.18
C CYS A 57 -15.98 14.05 12.39
N PRO A 58 -16.35 15.17 13.02
CA PRO A 58 -16.46 16.45 12.32
C PRO A 58 -15.21 16.83 11.52
N ALA A 59 -14.01 16.63 12.06
CA ALA A 59 -12.76 16.96 11.38
C ALA A 59 -12.52 16.10 10.12
N PHE A 60 -12.89 14.83 10.12
CA PHE A 60 -12.83 13.98 8.93
C PHE A 60 -13.93 14.32 7.94
N TYR A 61 -15.13 14.68 8.43
CA TYR A 61 -16.25 15.04 7.58
C TYR A 61 -15.98 16.30 6.74
N GLU A 62 -15.18 17.25 7.23
CA GLU A 62 -14.73 18.42 6.49
C GLU A 62 -13.84 18.06 5.28
N GLN A 63 -13.12 16.95 5.35
CA GLN A 63 -12.24 16.44 4.28
C GLN A 63 -12.94 15.38 3.42
N TYR A 64 -13.85 14.62 4.02
CA TYR A 64 -14.49 13.46 3.41
C TYR A 64 -15.94 13.36 3.93
N PRO A 65 -16.92 13.89 3.18
CA PRO A 65 -18.27 14.12 3.68
C PRO A 65 -19.13 12.85 3.72
N PHE A 66 -18.62 11.83 4.41
CA PHE A 66 -19.29 10.54 4.61
C PHE A 66 -19.18 10.09 6.06
N LEU A 67 -20.23 9.43 6.55
CA LEU A 67 -20.18 8.73 7.82
C LEU A 67 -19.67 7.31 7.59
N PHE A 68 -18.62 6.93 8.29
CA PHE A 68 -17.97 5.64 8.12
C PHE A 68 -17.49 5.07 9.44
N ARG A 69 -17.25 3.77 9.43
CA ARG A 69 -16.42 3.06 10.38
C ARG A 69 -15.35 2.30 9.59
N TYR A 70 -14.11 2.53 9.90
CA TYR A 70 -12.94 1.88 9.32
C TYR A 70 -12.25 1.07 10.41
N SER A 71 -12.06 -0.22 10.19
CA SER A 71 -11.40 -1.08 11.17
C SER A 71 -10.31 -1.92 10.52
N ILE A 72 -9.24 -2.17 11.27
CA ILE A 72 -8.13 -3.02 10.89
C ILE A 72 -7.92 -4.03 12.01
N ARG A 73 -8.02 -5.31 11.68
CA ARG A 73 -7.71 -6.42 12.57
C ARG A 73 -6.40 -7.06 12.15
N TYR A 74 -5.47 -7.08 13.06
CA TYR A 74 -4.23 -7.84 12.97
C TYR A 74 -4.35 -9.11 13.79
N ARG A 75 -3.98 -10.26 13.22
CA ARG A 75 -3.97 -11.55 13.90
C ARG A 75 -2.73 -12.33 13.51
N LEU A 76 -1.99 -12.77 14.53
CA LEU A 76 -0.83 -13.64 14.36
C LEU A 76 -1.26 -15.10 14.43
N GLU A 77 -0.80 -15.90 13.47
CA GLU A 77 -0.98 -17.34 13.46
C GLU A 77 0.29 -17.99 12.89
N ASN A 78 1.04 -18.68 13.75
CA ASN A 78 2.35 -19.21 13.39
C ASN A 78 3.29 -18.11 12.86
N ALA A 79 3.77 -18.24 11.63
CA ALA A 79 4.62 -17.26 10.94
C ALA A 79 3.82 -16.33 10.02
N THR A 80 2.49 -16.23 10.17
CA THR A 80 1.62 -15.43 9.32
C THR A 80 0.97 -14.32 10.13
N LEU A 81 1.04 -13.10 9.59
CA LEU A 81 0.25 -11.96 10.04
C LEU A 81 -0.95 -11.80 9.10
N HIS A 82 -2.14 -12.03 9.62
CA HIS A 82 -3.39 -11.73 8.91
C HIS A 82 -3.76 -10.28 9.16
N VAL A 83 -4.07 -9.55 8.09
CA VAL A 83 -4.54 -8.16 8.15
C VAL A 83 -5.90 -8.11 7.46
N GLU A 84 -6.95 -7.87 8.25
CA GLU A 84 -8.31 -7.76 7.77
C GLU A 84 -8.77 -6.31 7.91
N ILE A 85 -9.18 -5.73 6.79
CA ILE A 85 -9.62 -4.33 6.73
C ILE A 85 -11.11 -4.32 6.38
N THR A 86 -11.88 -3.61 7.21
CA THR A 86 -13.32 -3.46 7.00
C THR A 86 -13.68 -1.99 6.92
N VAL A 87 -14.42 -1.64 5.89
CA VAL A 87 -14.99 -0.31 5.69
C VAL A 87 -16.52 -0.41 5.72
N GLU A 88 -17.11 0.16 6.74
CA GLU A 88 -18.57 0.26 6.83
C GLU A 88 -19.04 1.65 6.42
N ASN A 89 -19.97 1.71 5.48
CA ASN A 89 -20.73 2.93 5.20
C ASN A 89 -21.82 3.11 6.26
N LYS A 90 -21.71 4.15 7.05
CA LYS A 90 -22.71 4.54 8.07
C LYS A 90 -23.66 5.63 7.56
N ASP A 91 -23.52 6.01 6.29
CA ASP A 91 -24.34 7.02 5.62
C ASP A 91 -25.42 6.34 4.76
N GLU A 92 -26.50 7.07 4.46
CA GLU A 92 -27.53 6.60 3.52
C GLU A 92 -27.08 6.76 2.04
N LYS A 93 -26.11 7.64 1.77
CA LYS A 93 -25.58 7.88 0.42
C LYS A 93 -24.45 6.93 0.08
N THR A 94 -24.26 6.68 -1.22
CA THR A 94 -23.13 5.89 -1.72
C THR A 94 -21.82 6.55 -1.32
N MET A 95 -20.96 5.79 -0.65
CA MET A 95 -19.63 6.20 -0.21
C MET A 95 -18.58 5.71 -1.23
N HIS A 96 -17.76 6.64 -1.72
CA HIS A 96 -16.65 6.35 -2.64
C HIS A 96 -15.34 6.43 -1.88
N PHE A 97 -14.51 5.40 -1.95
CA PHE A 97 -13.23 5.38 -1.26
C PHE A 97 -12.16 4.61 -2.04
N GLY A 98 -10.91 4.94 -1.76
CA GLY A 98 -9.74 4.14 -2.08
C GLY A 98 -9.17 3.53 -0.80
N LEU A 99 -8.65 2.31 -0.91
CA LEU A 99 -8.11 1.52 0.20
C LEU A 99 -6.77 0.95 -0.18
N GLY A 100 -5.83 0.93 0.76
CA GLY A 100 -4.54 0.29 0.56
C GLY A 100 -3.78 0.05 1.87
N GLY A 101 -2.79 -0.84 1.79
CA GLY A 101 -1.75 -1.00 2.78
C GLY A 101 -0.41 -0.51 2.21
N HIS A 102 0.46 -0.05 3.07
CA HIS A 102 1.81 0.38 2.71
C HIS A 102 2.84 -0.26 3.64
N PRO A 103 2.91 -1.61 3.65
CA PRO A 103 3.89 -2.30 4.50
C PRO A 103 5.30 -1.94 4.04
N GLY A 104 6.18 -1.63 4.99
CA GLY A 104 7.61 -1.47 4.75
C GLY A 104 8.34 -2.72 5.20
N ILE A 105 9.11 -3.33 4.32
CA ILE A 105 9.87 -4.54 4.58
C ILE A 105 11.36 -4.21 4.51
N ASN A 106 12.11 -4.49 5.57
CA ASN A 106 13.56 -4.30 5.55
C ASN A 106 14.21 -5.21 4.50
N VAL A 107 15.16 -4.67 3.74
CA VAL A 107 15.99 -5.40 2.81
C VAL A 107 17.44 -4.95 3.02
N PRO A 108 18.36 -5.83 3.39
CA PRO A 108 18.26 -7.30 3.43
C PRO A 108 17.45 -7.84 4.62
N LEU A 109 16.88 -9.05 4.47
CA LEU A 109 16.22 -9.79 5.55
C LEU A 109 17.20 -10.55 6.43
N GLU A 110 18.44 -10.71 5.98
CA GLU A 110 19.51 -11.48 6.65
C GLU A 110 20.81 -10.71 6.62
N GLU A 111 21.57 -10.83 7.69
CA GLU A 111 22.90 -10.26 7.79
C GLU A 111 23.84 -10.86 6.72
N GLY A 112 24.71 -10.05 6.16
CA GLY A 112 25.68 -10.46 5.13
C GLY A 112 25.14 -10.44 3.70
N LEU A 113 23.85 -10.21 3.49
CA LEU A 113 23.26 -9.98 2.18
C LEU A 113 23.09 -8.48 1.89
N ARG A 114 22.94 -8.13 0.61
CA ARG A 114 22.70 -6.77 0.14
C ARG A 114 21.31 -6.66 -0.49
N PHE A 115 20.86 -5.45 -0.71
CA PHE A 115 19.58 -5.14 -1.37
C PHE A 115 19.47 -5.82 -2.75
N GLU A 116 20.54 -5.78 -3.54
CA GLU A 116 20.60 -6.37 -4.89
C GLU A 116 20.69 -7.91 -4.90
N ASP A 117 20.83 -8.53 -3.74
CA ASP A 117 20.79 -9.99 -3.63
C ASP A 117 19.36 -10.54 -3.60
N TYR A 118 18.36 -9.64 -3.56
CA TYR A 118 16.93 -9.97 -3.46
C TYR A 118 16.20 -9.78 -4.78
N VAL A 119 15.13 -10.53 -4.92
CA VAL A 119 14.15 -10.40 -6.01
C VAL A 119 12.74 -10.35 -5.46
N ILE A 120 11.86 -9.65 -6.17
CA ILE A 120 10.43 -9.80 -6.02
C ILE A 120 9.98 -10.84 -7.03
N GLU A 121 9.39 -11.93 -6.54
CA GLU A 121 8.78 -12.97 -7.38
C GLU A 121 7.28 -12.89 -7.32
N VAL A 122 6.63 -13.10 -8.45
CA VAL A 122 5.17 -13.13 -8.59
C VAL A 122 4.74 -14.42 -9.28
N PRO A 123 3.49 -14.88 -9.12
CA PRO A 123 2.95 -15.98 -9.93
C PRO A 123 3.02 -15.67 -11.43
N PRO A 124 3.02 -16.68 -12.30
CA PRO A 124 3.02 -16.45 -13.75
C PRO A 124 1.90 -15.51 -14.18
N CYS A 125 2.27 -14.34 -14.72
CA CYS A 125 1.35 -13.31 -15.15
C CYS A 125 1.99 -12.41 -16.22
N GLN A 126 1.20 -11.49 -16.76
CA GLN A 126 1.67 -10.45 -17.68
C GLN A 126 1.34 -9.08 -17.09
N PRO A 127 2.12 -8.59 -16.13
CA PRO A 127 1.82 -7.34 -15.46
C PRO A 127 1.97 -6.15 -16.40
N ARG A 128 1.24 -5.10 -16.08
CA ARG A 128 1.28 -3.82 -16.78
C ARG A 128 1.67 -2.73 -15.80
N ARG A 129 2.68 -1.96 -16.16
CA ARG A 129 3.10 -0.79 -15.39
C ARG A 129 2.16 0.38 -15.68
N MET A 130 1.62 0.98 -14.64
CA MET A 130 0.90 2.25 -14.76
C MET A 130 1.90 3.37 -15.05
N GLU A 131 1.59 4.18 -16.06
CA GLU A 131 2.45 5.31 -16.41
C GLU A 131 2.09 6.54 -15.57
N PHE A 132 3.13 7.22 -15.10
CA PHE A 132 3.00 8.45 -14.33
C PHE A 132 3.60 9.64 -15.07
N THR A 133 3.06 10.82 -14.81
CA THR A 133 3.68 12.09 -15.17
C THR A 133 4.90 12.35 -14.28
N PRO A 134 5.82 13.27 -14.64
CA PRO A 134 6.92 13.67 -13.75
C PRO A 134 6.47 14.20 -12.37
N ALA A 135 5.22 14.64 -12.25
CA ALA A 135 4.62 15.08 -10.98
C ALA A 135 3.91 13.93 -10.24
N CYS A 136 4.14 12.67 -10.65
CA CYS A 136 3.59 11.44 -10.05
C CYS A 136 2.06 11.35 -10.09
N PHE A 137 1.44 11.83 -11.17
CA PHE A 137 0.02 11.60 -11.46
C PHE A 137 -0.15 10.53 -12.54
N ILE A 138 -1.20 9.72 -12.41
CA ILE A 138 -1.53 8.69 -13.39
C ILE A 138 -1.90 9.35 -14.71
N THR A 139 -1.28 8.89 -15.83
CA THR A 139 -1.61 9.35 -17.19
C THR A 139 -2.83 8.63 -17.76
N GLY A 140 -3.25 7.52 -17.17
CA GLY A 140 -4.27 6.61 -17.71
C GLY A 140 -3.72 5.56 -18.68
N ARG A 141 -2.43 5.63 -19.04
CA ARG A 141 -1.79 4.61 -19.88
C ARG A 141 -1.18 3.49 -19.05
N GLU A 142 -1.22 2.29 -19.60
CA GLU A 142 -0.59 1.10 -19.04
C GLU A 142 0.38 0.52 -20.07
N LEU A 143 1.61 0.27 -19.65
CA LEU A 143 2.66 -0.29 -20.49
C LEU A 143 2.93 -1.76 -20.13
N PRO A 144 3.22 -2.65 -21.08
CA PRO A 144 3.69 -4.00 -20.74
C PRO A 144 4.91 -3.93 -19.83
N PHE A 145 4.94 -4.77 -18.81
CA PHE A 145 6.07 -4.87 -17.89
C PHE A 145 6.57 -6.33 -17.87
N PRO A 146 7.40 -6.73 -18.84
CA PRO A 146 7.90 -8.09 -18.91
C PRO A 146 8.84 -8.37 -17.73
N MET A 147 8.63 -9.50 -17.07
CA MET A 147 9.47 -10.00 -15.97
C MET A 147 10.09 -11.32 -16.39
N GLU A 148 11.42 -11.39 -16.42
CA GLU A 148 12.13 -12.63 -16.71
C GLU A 148 11.90 -13.62 -15.55
N CYS A 149 11.48 -14.85 -15.87
CA CYS A 149 11.14 -15.87 -14.90
C CYS A 149 10.13 -15.41 -13.82
N ASN A 150 9.25 -14.46 -14.13
CA ASN A 150 8.33 -13.81 -13.18
C ASN A 150 9.02 -13.16 -11.98
N GLN A 151 10.24 -12.71 -12.15
CA GLN A 151 11.05 -12.08 -11.12
C GLN A 151 11.45 -10.66 -11.50
N LEU A 152 11.49 -9.80 -10.50
CA LEU A 152 11.96 -8.42 -10.55
C LEU A 152 13.18 -8.33 -9.64
N PRO A 153 14.42 -8.38 -10.17
CA PRO A 153 15.62 -8.18 -9.38
C PRO A 153 15.65 -6.78 -8.78
N LEU A 154 15.99 -6.68 -7.49
CA LEU A 154 16.06 -5.40 -6.81
C LEU A 154 17.34 -4.64 -7.17
N SER A 155 17.18 -3.34 -7.34
CA SER A 155 18.26 -2.36 -7.43
C SER A 155 17.74 -1.03 -6.87
N HIS A 156 18.56 -0.32 -6.12
CA HIS A 156 18.18 1.00 -5.61
C HIS A 156 17.78 1.97 -6.72
N HIS A 157 18.47 1.97 -7.85
CA HIS A 157 18.20 2.86 -8.98
C HIS A 157 16.85 2.64 -9.68
N MET A 158 16.22 1.49 -9.47
CA MET A 158 14.92 1.22 -10.11
C MET A 158 13.79 2.15 -9.63
N PHE A 159 13.98 2.80 -8.48
CA PHE A 159 13.02 3.71 -7.87
C PHE A 159 13.41 5.20 -8.02
N ASP A 160 14.45 5.53 -8.78
CA ASP A 160 14.94 6.91 -8.94
C ASP A 160 13.89 7.88 -9.52
N GLU A 161 12.92 7.35 -10.27
CA GLU A 161 11.79 8.09 -10.84
C GLU A 161 10.48 7.90 -10.05
N ASP A 162 10.53 7.37 -8.81
CA ASP A 162 9.38 7.02 -7.96
C ASP A 162 8.93 5.56 -8.09
N ALA A 163 7.76 5.21 -7.57
CA ALA A 163 7.23 3.87 -7.46
C ALA A 163 7.07 3.13 -8.81
N ILE A 164 7.30 1.83 -8.78
CA ILE A 164 6.88 0.91 -9.83
C ILE A 164 5.50 0.37 -9.44
N VAL A 165 4.46 0.82 -10.13
CA VAL A 165 3.08 0.41 -9.86
C VAL A 165 2.59 -0.52 -10.95
N LEU A 166 2.26 -1.74 -10.55
CA LEU A 166 1.89 -2.83 -11.44
C LEU A 166 0.44 -3.27 -11.23
N LYS A 167 -0.23 -3.56 -12.34
CA LYS A 167 -1.56 -4.16 -12.42
C LYS A 167 -1.46 -5.54 -13.06
N GLY A 168 -2.35 -6.45 -12.68
CA GLY A 168 -2.42 -7.78 -13.26
C GLY A 168 -1.54 -8.83 -12.56
N ILE A 169 -1.03 -8.54 -11.37
CA ILE A 169 -0.44 -9.54 -10.47
C ILE A 169 -1.57 -10.29 -9.76
N PRO A 170 -1.55 -11.66 -9.70
CA PRO A 170 -2.64 -12.46 -9.11
C PRO A 170 -2.67 -12.45 -7.57
N GLY A 171 -2.45 -11.29 -6.94
CA GLY A 171 -2.61 -11.13 -5.50
C GLY A 171 -1.52 -11.74 -4.62
N GLU A 172 -0.38 -12.13 -5.17
CA GLU A 172 0.73 -12.71 -4.42
C GLU A 172 2.07 -12.10 -4.87
N VAL A 173 2.90 -11.71 -3.90
CA VAL A 173 4.22 -11.15 -4.13
C VAL A 173 5.17 -11.70 -3.06
N THR A 174 6.30 -12.27 -3.49
CA THR A 174 7.30 -12.83 -2.58
C THR A 174 8.63 -12.09 -2.72
N LEU A 175 9.10 -11.50 -1.64
CA LEU A 175 10.46 -10.99 -1.49
C LEU A 175 11.37 -12.11 -1.01
N LYS A 176 12.40 -12.46 -1.76
CA LYS A 176 13.35 -13.53 -1.42
C LYS A 176 14.72 -13.32 -2.02
N SER A 177 15.70 -14.09 -1.53
CA SER A 177 17.05 -14.18 -2.10
C SER A 177 17.41 -15.66 -2.31
N SER A 178 18.10 -15.97 -3.41
CA SER A 178 18.69 -17.30 -3.62
C SER A 178 19.93 -17.55 -2.76
N LYS A 179 20.49 -16.51 -2.13
CA LYS A 179 21.66 -16.56 -1.25
C LYS A 179 21.28 -16.67 0.23
N GLY A 180 19.99 -16.51 0.57
CA GLY A 180 19.48 -16.54 1.93
C GLY A 180 18.39 -17.59 2.13
N HIS A 181 17.90 -17.67 3.36
CA HIS A 181 16.87 -18.63 3.80
C HIS A 181 15.57 -17.96 4.21
N ARG A 182 15.55 -16.63 4.32
CA ARG A 182 14.38 -15.85 4.72
C ARG A 182 13.71 -15.22 3.51
N GLY A 183 12.38 -15.21 3.56
CA GLY A 183 11.54 -14.51 2.58
C GLY A 183 10.29 -14.00 3.25
N VAL A 184 9.62 -13.08 2.59
CA VAL A 184 8.32 -12.55 2.99
C VAL A 184 7.38 -12.65 1.80
N THR A 185 6.24 -13.31 1.99
CA THR A 185 5.17 -13.36 1.00
C THR A 185 4.01 -12.49 1.45
N LEU A 186 3.64 -11.53 0.63
CA LEU A 186 2.42 -10.76 0.77
C LEU A 186 1.33 -11.39 -0.09
N MET A 187 0.26 -11.84 0.57
CA MET A 187 -0.95 -12.34 -0.09
C MET A 187 -2.05 -11.30 0.06
N ALA A 188 -2.46 -10.70 -1.04
CA ALA A 188 -3.47 -9.64 -1.10
C ALA A 188 -4.38 -9.84 -2.32
N PRO A 189 -5.19 -10.93 -2.36
CA PRO A 189 -6.00 -11.29 -3.53
C PRO A 189 -7.09 -10.27 -3.85
N ASP A 190 -7.50 -9.48 -2.86
CA ASP A 190 -8.53 -8.44 -3.03
C ASP A 190 -7.98 -7.13 -3.61
N PHE A 191 -6.65 -7.01 -3.76
CA PHE A 191 -6.01 -5.80 -4.27
C PHE A 191 -5.55 -6.00 -5.72
N PRO A 192 -6.08 -5.22 -6.68
CA PRO A 192 -5.75 -5.37 -8.10
C PRO A 192 -4.43 -4.71 -8.51
N ILE A 193 -3.81 -3.93 -7.62
CA ILE A 193 -2.64 -3.09 -7.92
C ILE A 193 -1.60 -3.25 -6.82
N PHE A 194 -0.34 -3.46 -7.23
CA PHE A 194 0.83 -3.53 -6.34
C PHE A 194 1.80 -2.40 -6.68
N GLY A 195 2.25 -1.69 -5.66
CA GLY A 195 3.29 -0.68 -5.75
C GLY A 195 4.56 -1.14 -5.06
N PHE A 196 5.71 -0.99 -5.71
CA PHE A 196 7.03 -1.23 -5.14
C PHE A 196 7.76 0.10 -5.06
N TRP A 197 8.33 0.39 -3.91
CA TRP A 197 8.94 1.68 -3.66
C TRP A 197 9.92 1.68 -2.50
N HIS A 198 10.96 2.45 -2.63
CA HIS A 198 11.71 3.04 -1.52
C HIS A 198 12.02 4.50 -1.82
N MET A 199 12.59 5.23 -0.87
CA MET A 199 12.93 6.63 -1.06
C MET A 199 13.83 6.81 -2.29
N PRO A 200 13.38 7.54 -3.33
CA PRO A 200 14.15 7.75 -4.56
C PRO A 200 15.55 8.33 -4.33
N LYS A 201 16.52 7.91 -5.13
CA LYS A 201 17.90 8.40 -5.11
C LYS A 201 18.60 8.23 -3.76
N THR A 202 18.27 7.15 -3.06
CA THR A 202 18.90 6.77 -1.79
C THR A 202 19.21 5.27 -1.78
N ASP A 203 20.07 4.85 -0.85
CA ASP A 203 20.33 3.43 -0.57
C ASP A 203 19.45 2.96 0.60
N ALA A 204 18.16 3.28 0.56
CA ALA A 204 17.23 2.95 1.62
C ALA A 204 17.13 1.42 1.83
N PRO A 205 17.30 0.91 3.06
CA PRO A 205 17.34 -0.53 3.34
C PRO A 205 15.92 -1.12 3.53
N TYR A 206 15.01 -0.81 2.64
CA TYR A 206 13.62 -1.30 2.69
C TYR A 206 12.95 -1.24 1.31
N ILE A 207 11.86 -1.93 1.19
CA ILE A 207 10.91 -1.86 0.09
C ILE A 207 9.48 -1.94 0.62
#